data_00f9a1d72ab0aa00137f6c82094e3033
#
_entry.id   00f9a1d72ab0aa00137f6c82094e3033
#
_cell.length_a   1.000
_cell.length_b   1.000
_cell.length_c   1.000
_cell.angle_alpha   90.00
_cell.angle_beta   90.00
_cell.angle_gamma   90.00
#
_symmetry.space_group_name_H-M   'P 1'
#
loop_
_entity.id
_entity.type
_entity.pdbx_description
1 polymer ?
#
loop_
_entity_poly.entity_id
_entity_poly.type
_entity_poly.pdbx_seq_one_letter_code
_entity_poly.pdbx_strand_id
1 'polypeptide(L)'
;MGEQYDSDLHLHSQYSGGTSPRMVIREIARGAAKKGLDLVGTGDILHPKWRRHVRRELVEDEYGLLKEPKTGVLFVPTVEVEDERRVHHLIILPSLDHAEELHGELSRYSDDIDAEGRPHLRMTGAELADLLKDHDCLFGPAHAFVPWTSVFKEYDSLRECYGSAMDRVDFVELGLSADSDYADRISELHEYTFLTCSDAHSPYPHRLGREFVRFELEEPSYDVLKAAIRRKPGGRVVLNVGLIPELGKYNRTACARCKRQFELEEAERLNWRCPECGGTIKKGVRDRVLELADLEKPKHPNHRPPYLRIIPLAEIIAKALGLSTITAKKVRAVWNSLVRRFGSEIDVLIETPIEEIAEVDERVAELLKSFREGTVNIRPGGGGEYGKIITEEESEREEPRSRKPVQRTLDELIGRG
;
A
#
# COMPACT_ATOMS: atom_id res chain seq x y z
N MET A 1 23.89 8.90 -10.86
CA MET A 1 22.42 8.77 -10.76
C MET A 1 22.18 7.34 -10.35
N GLY A 2 21.36 7.13 -9.34
CA GLY A 2 21.00 5.79 -8.87
C GLY A 2 20.16 5.04 -9.89
N GLU A 3 20.03 3.74 -9.71
CA GLU A 3 19.13 2.89 -10.48
C GLU A 3 17.74 2.87 -9.83
N GLN A 4 16.68 2.70 -10.62
CA GLN A 4 15.31 2.68 -10.11
C GLN A 4 14.90 1.26 -9.72
N TYR A 5 14.21 1.12 -8.57
CA TYR A 5 13.72 -0.12 -8.01
C TYR A 5 12.26 0.03 -7.61
N ASP A 6 11.38 -0.73 -8.24
CA ASP A 6 9.98 -0.82 -7.83
C ASP A 6 9.85 -1.83 -6.68
N SER A 7 9.29 -1.37 -5.55
CA SER A 7 9.38 -2.11 -4.29
C SER A 7 8.04 -2.22 -3.58
N ASP A 8 7.68 -3.43 -3.13
CA ASP A 8 6.55 -3.71 -2.25
C ASP A 8 7.05 -4.31 -0.94
N LEU A 9 7.12 -3.48 0.10
CA LEU A 9 7.80 -3.84 1.35
C LEU A 9 6.87 -4.45 2.42
N HIS A 10 5.54 -4.47 2.16
CA HIS A 10 4.57 -5.01 3.09
C HIS A 10 3.71 -6.09 2.43
N LEU A 11 3.95 -7.32 2.81
CA LEU A 11 3.19 -8.48 2.41
C LEU A 11 3.22 -9.56 3.51
N HIS A 12 2.41 -10.60 3.36
CA HIS A 12 2.29 -11.68 4.33
C HIS A 12 2.69 -13.03 3.73
N SER A 13 3.17 -13.93 4.58
CA SER A 13 3.42 -15.33 4.23
C SER A 13 2.19 -16.21 4.48
N GLN A 14 2.31 -17.47 4.10
CA GLN A 14 1.28 -18.49 4.38
C GLN A 14 0.99 -18.71 5.87
N TYR A 15 1.76 -18.11 6.78
CA TYR A 15 1.61 -18.25 8.24
C TYR A 15 0.76 -17.14 8.86
N SER A 16 0.43 -16.09 8.13
CA SER A 16 -0.51 -15.06 8.59
C SER A 16 -1.96 -15.47 8.34
N GLY A 17 -2.84 -15.14 9.29
CA GLY A 17 -4.27 -15.38 9.18
C GLY A 17 -4.89 -14.76 7.91
N GLY A 18 -5.76 -15.51 7.23
CA GLY A 18 -6.44 -15.04 6.01
C GLY A 18 -5.58 -15.04 4.74
N THR A 19 -4.34 -15.48 4.82
CA THR A 19 -3.39 -15.50 3.71
C THR A 19 -3.46 -16.79 2.90
N SER A 20 -3.25 -16.67 1.60
CA SER A 20 -3.20 -17.81 0.69
C SER A 20 -2.05 -18.76 1.05
N PRO A 21 -2.26 -20.10 1.09
CA PRO A 21 -1.17 -21.07 1.28
C PRO A 21 -0.11 -21.01 0.16
N ARG A 22 -0.38 -20.28 -0.92
CA ARG A 22 0.57 -20.04 -2.01
C ARG A 22 1.53 -18.87 -1.73
N MET A 23 1.39 -18.16 -0.61
CA MET A 23 2.34 -17.13 -0.19
C MET A 23 3.61 -17.78 0.35
N VAL A 24 4.39 -18.33 -0.57
CA VAL A 24 5.72 -18.92 -0.39
C VAL A 24 6.71 -18.22 -1.30
N ILE A 25 7.99 -18.15 -0.92
CA ILE A 25 9.02 -17.34 -1.60
C ILE A 25 9.00 -17.49 -3.12
N ARG A 26 8.99 -18.71 -3.65
CA ARG A 26 9.00 -18.94 -5.10
C ARG A 26 7.79 -18.37 -5.83
N GLU A 27 6.61 -18.46 -5.25
CA GLU A 27 5.39 -17.92 -5.86
C GLU A 27 5.33 -16.40 -5.72
N ILE A 28 5.78 -15.85 -4.58
CA ILE A 28 5.93 -14.40 -4.39
C ILE A 28 6.91 -13.85 -5.44
N ALA A 29 8.11 -14.42 -5.57
CA ALA A 29 9.10 -13.99 -6.53
C ALA A 29 8.60 -14.05 -7.99
N ARG A 30 7.86 -15.12 -8.36
CA ARG A 30 7.23 -15.22 -9.68
C ARG A 30 6.15 -14.17 -9.92
N GLY A 31 5.37 -13.87 -8.88
CA GLY A 31 4.35 -12.81 -8.92
C GLY A 31 5.01 -11.44 -9.07
N ALA A 32 6.04 -11.16 -8.26
CA ALA A 32 6.84 -9.95 -8.27
C ALA A 32 7.49 -9.70 -9.63
N ALA A 33 8.17 -10.69 -10.20
CA ALA A 33 8.79 -10.57 -11.53
C ALA A 33 7.77 -10.26 -12.64
N LYS A 34 6.57 -10.88 -12.60
CA LYS A 34 5.49 -10.57 -13.56
C LYS A 34 4.88 -9.20 -13.34
N LYS A 35 4.85 -8.75 -12.11
CA LYS A 35 4.41 -7.40 -11.75
C LYS A 35 5.42 -6.35 -12.22
N GLY A 36 6.71 -6.64 -12.15
CA GLY A 36 7.82 -5.73 -12.39
C GLY A 36 8.40 -5.17 -11.10
N LEU A 37 8.25 -5.90 -9.99
CA LEU A 37 8.86 -5.53 -8.71
C LEU A 37 10.29 -6.08 -8.65
N ASP A 38 11.23 -5.22 -8.29
CA ASP A 38 12.65 -5.53 -8.14
C ASP A 38 13.01 -5.95 -6.71
N LEU A 39 12.37 -5.30 -5.72
CA LEU A 39 12.61 -5.52 -4.30
C LEU A 39 11.28 -5.72 -3.57
N VAL A 40 11.17 -6.79 -2.80
CA VAL A 40 9.97 -7.08 -1.99
C VAL A 40 10.32 -7.42 -0.54
N GLY A 41 9.41 -7.11 0.37
CA GLY A 41 9.50 -7.60 1.74
C GLY A 41 9.32 -9.11 1.81
N THR A 42 9.93 -9.75 2.79
CA THR A 42 9.65 -11.19 3.03
C THR A 42 8.28 -11.40 3.66
N GLY A 43 7.79 -10.40 4.41
CA GLY A 43 6.69 -10.58 5.36
C GLY A 43 7.03 -11.59 6.46
N ASP A 44 6.38 -11.50 7.59
CA ASP A 44 6.31 -12.51 8.65
C ASP A 44 7.65 -13.08 9.13
N ILE A 45 8.76 -12.32 8.99
CA ILE A 45 10.13 -12.88 9.17
C ILE A 45 10.42 -13.31 10.60
N LEU A 46 9.65 -12.84 11.59
CA LEU A 46 9.80 -13.32 12.97
C LEU A 46 9.30 -14.73 13.16
N HIS A 47 8.40 -15.25 12.33
CA HIS A 47 7.89 -16.62 12.44
C HIS A 47 8.99 -17.65 12.12
N PRO A 48 9.36 -18.56 13.06
CA PRO A 48 10.56 -19.40 12.92
C PRO A 48 10.54 -20.36 11.72
N LYS A 49 9.36 -20.91 11.39
CA LYS A 49 9.23 -21.81 10.21
C LYS A 49 9.34 -21.02 8.91
N TRP A 50 8.84 -19.77 8.89
CA TRP A 50 8.96 -18.89 7.73
C TRP A 50 10.42 -18.46 7.54
N ARG A 51 11.10 -18.01 8.58
CA ARG A 51 12.53 -17.63 8.53
C ARG A 51 13.40 -18.78 8.01
N ARG A 52 13.15 -20.04 8.44
CA ARG A 52 13.83 -21.22 7.86
C ARG A 52 13.50 -21.45 6.40
N HIS A 53 12.25 -21.19 5.97
CA HIS A 53 11.86 -21.29 4.57
C HIS A 53 12.59 -20.22 3.73
N VAL A 54 12.62 -18.98 4.18
CA VAL A 54 13.34 -17.87 3.52
C VAL A 54 14.83 -18.22 3.37
N ARG A 55 15.49 -18.64 4.45
CA ARG A 55 16.93 -19.03 4.45
C ARG A 55 17.24 -20.17 3.47
N ARG A 56 16.29 -21.05 3.20
CA ARG A 56 16.46 -22.17 2.25
C ARG A 56 16.25 -21.75 0.79
N GLU A 57 15.34 -20.84 0.52
CA GLU A 57 14.90 -20.49 -0.84
C GLU A 57 15.66 -19.30 -1.43
N LEU A 58 16.25 -18.45 -0.61
CA LEU A 58 16.97 -17.25 -1.01
C LEU A 58 18.48 -17.41 -0.75
N VAL A 59 19.26 -16.68 -1.52
CA VAL A 59 20.71 -16.52 -1.34
C VAL A 59 21.04 -15.05 -1.12
N GLU A 60 22.06 -14.76 -0.36
CA GLU A 60 22.55 -13.39 -0.19
C GLU A 60 23.21 -12.92 -1.49
N ASP A 61 22.91 -11.71 -1.93
CA ASP A 61 23.55 -11.09 -3.08
C ASP A 61 24.84 -10.34 -2.69
N GLU A 62 25.48 -9.70 -3.63
CA GLU A 62 26.73 -8.94 -3.43
C GLU A 62 26.57 -7.68 -2.56
N TYR A 63 25.33 -7.20 -2.35
CA TYR A 63 24.98 -6.02 -1.54
C TYR A 63 24.35 -6.39 -0.20
N GLY A 64 24.28 -7.68 0.15
CA GLY A 64 23.74 -8.17 1.41
C GLY A 64 22.22 -8.31 1.46
N LEU A 65 21.51 -8.09 0.33
CA LEU A 65 20.09 -8.42 0.24
C LEU A 65 19.89 -9.92 -0.11
N LEU A 66 18.71 -10.41 0.18
CA LEU A 66 18.32 -11.78 -0.16
C LEU A 66 17.78 -11.80 -1.60
N LYS A 67 18.22 -12.76 -2.43
CA LYS A 67 17.85 -12.88 -3.84
C LYS A 67 17.25 -14.24 -4.17
N GLU A 68 16.12 -14.26 -4.90
CA GLU A 68 15.60 -15.50 -5.47
C GLU A 68 16.37 -15.84 -6.76
N PRO A 69 17.07 -17.02 -6.81
CA PRO A 69 18.06 -17.27 -7.85
C PRO A 69 17.50 -17.38 -9.28
N LYS A 70 16.22 -17.69 -9.46
CA LYS A 70 15.62 -17.91 -10.78
C LYS A 70 15.02 -16.66 -11.39
N THR A 71 14.42 -15.82 -10.57
CA THR A 71 13.75 -14.58 -11.00
C THR A 71 14.65 -13.36 -10.90
N GLY A 72 15.63 -13.41 -10.01
CA GLY A 72 16.49 -12.28 -9.70
C GLY A 72 15.86 -11.27 -8.72
N VAL A 73 14.61 -11.45 -8.32
CA VAL A 73 13.91 -10.56 -7.38
C VAL A 73 14.64 -10.53 -6.04
N LEU A 74 14.87 -9.31 -5.55
CA LEU A 74 15.50 -9.05 -4.26
C LEU A 74 14.45 -9.05 -3.14
N PHE A 75 14.88 -9.46 -1.94
CA PHE A 75 14.06 -9.49 -0.74
C PHE A 75 14.77 -8.81 0.42
N VAL A 76 14.00 -8.08 1.21
CA VAL A 76 14.43 -7.55 2.51
C VAL A 76 13.58 -8.17 3.62
N PRO A 77 14.17 -8.56 4.76
CA PRO A 77 13.40 -9.10 5.88
C PRO A 77 12.40 -8.08 6.43
N THR A 78 11.11 -8.41 6.43
CA THR A 78 10.04 -7.55 6.97
C THR A 78 9.08 -8.34 7.84
N VAL A 79 8.42 -7.64 8.76
CA VAL A 79 7.34 -8.18 9.57
C VAL A 79 6.35 -7.09 9.95
N GLU A 80 5.07 -7.42 9.93
CA GLU A 80 4.02 -6.65 10.59
C GLU A 80 3.78 -7.26 11.98
N VAL A 81 3.63 -6.39 13.00
CA VAL A 81 3.25 -6.78 14.36
C VAL A 81 2.02 -5.99 14.80
N GLU A 82 1.16 -6.61 15.61
CA GLU A 82 -0.02 -5.95 16.20
C GLU A 82 0.28 -5.62 17.68
N ASP A 83 0.09 -4.35 18.08
CA ASP A 83 0.23 -3.94 19.47
C ASP A 83 -1.02 -4.25 20.32
N GLU A 84 -1.00 -3.96 21.63
CA GLU A 84 -2.11 -4.26 22.54
C GLU A 84 -3.41 -3.46 22.23
N ARG A 85 -3.28 -2.36 21.46
CA ARG A 85 -4.41 -1.53 20.99
C ARG A 85 -4.87 -1.94 19.58
N ARG A 86 -4.29 -3.02 19.04
CA ARG A 86 -4.55 -3.51 17.69
C ARG A 86 -4.10 -2.55 16.59
N VAL A 87 -3.11 -1.72 16.87
CA VAL A 87 -2.41 -0.95 15.85
C VAL A 87 -1.34 -1.84 15.23
N HIS A 88 -1.28 -1.84 13.91
CA HIS A 88 -0.26 -2.58 13.18
C HIS A 88 0.96 -1.71 12.91
N HIS A 89 2.13 -2.31 13.05
CA HIS A 89 3.42 -1.67 12.84
C HIS A 89 4.26 -2.52 11.90
N LEU A 90 4.89 -1.88 10.92
CA LEU A 90 5.80 -2.52 9.99
C LEU A 90 7.25 -2.31 10.44
N ILE A 91 8.01 -3.41 10.50
CA ILE A 91 9.44 -3.42 10.81
C ILE A 91 10.19 -3.99 9.61
N ILE A 92 11.23 -3.29 9.16
CA ILE A 92 12.12 -3.72 8.07
C ILE A 92 13.51 -3.91 8.66
N LEU A 93 14.08 -5.09 8.49
CA LEU A 93 15.29 -5.54 9.16
C LEU A 93 16.44 -5.72 8.17
N PRO A 94 17.70 -5.51 8.57
CA PRO A 94 18.86 -5.64 7.67
C PRO A 94 19.17 -7.09 7.28
N SER A 95 18.88 -8.06 8.16
CA SER A 95 19.22 -9.47 7.90
C SER A 95 18.33 -10.46 8.65
N LEU A 96 18.47 -11.75 8.32
CA LEU A 96 17.79 -12.83 9.02
C LEU A 96 18.29 -13.02 10.44
N ASP A 97 19.53 -12.65 10.73
CA ASP A 97 20.11 -12.75 12.07
C ASP A 97 19.52 -11.67 12.99
N HIS A 98 19.34 -10.45 12.50
CA HIS A 98 18.58 -9.41 13.23
C HIS A 98 17.11 -9.80 13.47
N ALA A 99 16.50 -10.51 12.51
CA ALA A 99 15.15 -11.04 12.72
C ALA A 99 15.11 -12.14 13.80
N GLU A 100 16.15 -12.94 13.94
CA GLU A 100 16.26 -13.96 14.98
C GLU A 100 16.49 -13.34 16.37
N GLU A 101 17.32 -12.31 16.44
CA GLU A 101 17.58 -11.55 17.66
C GLU A 101 16.29 -10.85 18.14
N LEU A 102 15.62 -10.11 17.26
CA LEU A 102 14.36 -9.43 17.56
C LEU A 102 13.25 -10.43 17.96
N HIS A 103 13.16 -11.59 17.29
CA HIS A 103 12.25 -12.66 17.70
C HIS A 103 12.50 -13.11 19.15
N GLY A 104 13.79 -13.35 19.52
CA GLY A 104 14.17 -13.75 20.87
C GLY A 104 13.73 -12.74 21.94
N GLU A 105 13.77 -11.45 21.61
CA GLU A 105 13.36 -10.40 22.53
C GLU A 105 11.84 -10.24 22.61
N LEU A 106 11.16 -10.16 21.47
CA LEU A 106 9.71 -9.99 21.40
C LEU A 106 8.92 -11.23 21.88
N SER A 107 9.53 -12.41 21.89
CA SER A 107 8.89 -13.63 22.41
C SER A 107 8.44 -13.53 23.86
N ARG A 108 9.00 -12.62 24.65
CA ARG A 108 8.60 -12.34 26.04
C ARG A 108 7.25 -11.59 26.11
N TYR A 109 6.88 -10.95 25.03
CA TYR A 109 5.69 -10.09 24.93
C TYR A 109 4.61 -10.68 24.03
N SER A 110 4.82 -11.86 23.45
CA SER A 110 3.86 -12.49 22.54
C SER A 110 3.65 -13.96 22.90
N ASP A 111 2.39 -14.41 22.84
CA ASP A 111 2.04 -15.81 23.05
C ASP A 111 1.95 -16.59 21.73
N ASP A 112 1.97 -15.90 20.59
CA ASP A 112 1.72 -16.47 19.26
C ASP A 112 2.82 -16.22 18.21
N ILE A 113 3.94 -15.60 18.59
CA ILE A 113 5.06 -15.27 17.69
C ILE A 113 5.63 -16.49 16.93
N ASP A 114 5.50 -17.68 17.49
CA ASP A 114 5.92 -18.94 16.87
C ASP A 114 4.83 -19.58 15.99
N ALA A 115 3.60 -19.08 16.06
CA ALA A 115 2.41 -19.65 15.43
C ALA A 115 1.80 -18.76 14.34
N GLU A 116 1.84 -17.44 14.54
CA GLU A 116 1.28 -16.45 13.65
C GLU A 116 2.37 -15.68 12.90
N GLY A 117 2.13 -15.39 11.63
CA GLY A 117 3.04 -14.57 10.80
C GLY A 117 3.10 -13.13 11.30
N ARG A 118 1.94 -12.58 11.68
CA ARG A 118 1.78 -11.29 12.34
C ARG A 118 1.50 -11.52 13.82
N PRO A 119 2.53 -11.48 14.69
CA PRO A 119 2.36 -11.72 16.12
C PRO A 119 1.64 -10.57 16.83
N HIS A 120 0.87 -10.91 17.85
CA HIS A 120 0.26 -9.97 18.78
C HIS A 120 1.21 -9.71 19.95
N LEU A 121 1.48 -8.45 20.22
CA LEU A 121 2.37 -8.01 21.28
C LEU A 121 1.58 -7.42 22.45
N ARG A 122 1.88 -7.87 23.68
CA ARG A 122 1.38 -7.29 24.93
C ARG A 122 2.22 -6.07 25.32
N MET A 123 2.23 -5.08 24.44
CA MET A 123 2.91 -3.79 24.61
C MET A 123 2.24 -2.74 23.74
N THR A 124 2.37 -1.49 24.15
CA THR A 124 1.92 -0.33 23.37
C THR A 124 2.86 -0.02 22.21
N GLY A 125 2.39 0.75 21.22
CA GLY A 125 3.25 1.26 20.15
C GLY A 125 4.45 2.07 20.68
N ALA A 126 4.29 2.80 21.77
CA ALA A 126 5.37 3.56 22.42
C ALA A 126 6.43 2.65 23.03
N GLU A 127 6.03 1.59 23.75
CA GLU A 127 6.96 0.60 24.31
C GLU A 127 7.69 -0.18 23.22
N LEU A 128 6.99 -0.55 22.14
CA LEU A 128 7.61 -1.17 20.98
C LEU A 128 8.64 -0.25 20.32
N ALA A 129 8.28 1.01 20.07
CA ALA A 129 9.19 1.99 19.49
C ALA A 129 10.43 2.23 20.37
N ASP A 130 10.26 2.24 21.71
CA ASP A 130 11.35 2.41 22.66
C ASP A 130 12.29 1.20 22.64
N LEU A 131 11.76 -0.02 22.66
CA LEU A 131 12.53 -1.27 22.53
C LEU A 131 13.35 -1.28 21.23
N LEU A 132 12.76 -0.86 20.12
CA LEU A 132 13.41 -0.86 18.81
C LEU A 132 14.53 0.19 18.66
N LYS A 133 14.75 1.09 19.64
CA LYS A 133 15.89 2.02 19.63
C LYS A 133 17.24 1.30 19.67
N ASP A 134 17.29 0.14 20.30
CA ASP A 134 18.48 -0.67 20.42
C ASP A 134 18.69 -1.63 19.23
N HIS A 135 17.77 -1.64 18.25
CA HIS A 135 17.83 -2.46 17.05
C HIS A 135 18.12 -1.64 15.79
N ASP A 136 18.99 -2.15 14.94
CA ASP A 136 19.13 -1.61 13.57
C ASP A 136 17.98 -2.11 12.71
N CYS A 137 16.93 -1.32 12.63
CA CYS A 137 15.78 -1.58 11.78
C CYS A 137 15.16 -0.27 11.29
N LEU A 138 14.22 -0.35 10.34
CA LEU A 138 13.27 0.70 10.02
C LEU A 138 11.93 0.35 10.66
N PHE A 139 11.23 1.35 11.17
CA PHE A 139 10.00 1.19 11.91
C PHE A 139 8.98 2.29 11.58
N GLY A 140 7.72 1.90 11.44
CA GLY A 140 6.64 2.85 11.25
C GLY A 140 5.27 2.20 11.32
N PRO A 141 4.19 3.00 11.44
CA PRO A 141 2.83 2.49 11.40
C PRO A 141 2.52 1.87 10.04
N ALA A 142 1.96 0.66 10.05
CA ALA A 142 1.44 0.00 8.87
C ALA A 142 0.08 0.61 8.50
N HIS A 143 -0.19 0.74 7.19
CA HIS A 143 -1.49 1.17 6.61
C HIS A 143 -2.28 2.15 7.51
N ALA A 144 -1.66 3.29 7.81
CA ALA A 144 -2.03 4.25 8.86
C ALA A 144 -3.51 4.72 8.85
N PHE A 145 -4.22 4.58 7.75
CA PHE A 145 -5.59 5.08 7.55
C PHE A 145 -6.65 3.99 7.36
N VAL A 146 -6.31 2.69 7.46
CA VAL A 146 -7.36 1.66 7.36
C VAL A 146 -8.28 1.70 8.60
N PRO A 147 -9.60 1.42 8.43
CA PRO A 147 -10.58 1.68 9.50
C PRO A 147 -10.60 0.65 10.64
N TRP A 148 -9.63 -0.27 10.72
CA TRP A 148 -9.71 -1.40 11.69
C TRP A 148 -8.51 -1.51 12.61
N THR A 149 -7.30 -1.48 12.08
CA THR A 149 -6.06 -1.84 12.76
C THR A 149 -4.96 -0.81 12.51
N SER A 150 -5.32 0.45 12.41
CA SER A 150 -4.40 1.52 12.07
C SER A 150 -4.22 2.52 13.20
N VAL A 151 -3.11 3.23 13.16
CA VAL A 151 -2.80 4.29 14.13
C VAL A 151 -3.89 5.35 14.15
N PHE A 152 -4.37 5.83 13.00
CA PHE A 152 -5.38 6.90 12.95
C PHE A 152 -6.84 6.43 13.17
N LYS A 153 -7.07 5.13 13.25
CA LYS A 153 -8.32 4.60 13.78
C LYS A 153 -8.36 4.71 15.29
N GLU A 154 -7.23 4.52 15.98
CA GLU A 154 -7.13 4.42 17.43
C GLU A 154 -6.71 5.73 18.10
N TYR A 155 -5.84 6.51 17.45
CA TYR A 155 -5.27 7.75 17.98
C TYR A 155 -5.50 8.94 17.04
N ASP A 156 -5.45 10.16 17.59
CA ASP A 156 -5.61 11.40 16.83
C ASP A 156 -4.27 11.93 16.28
N SER A 157 -3.14 11.39 16.73
CA SER A 157 -1.80 11.77 16.25
C SER A 157 -0.80 10.63 16.41
N LEU A 158 0.32 10.67 15.69
CA LEU A 158 1.46 9.79 15.93
C LEU A 158 2.06 10.02 17.32
N ARG A 159 2.09 11.27 17.75
CA ARG A 159 2.56 11.65 19.09
C ARG A 159 1.74 11.00 20.20
N GLU A 160 0.45 10.85 20.02
CA GLU A 160 -0.42 10.17 20.99
C GLU A 160 -0.10 8.66 21.06
N CYS A 161 0.19 8.04 19.93
CA CYS A 161 0.56 6.62 19.84
C CYS A 161 1.96 6.33 20.41
N TYR A 162 2.96 7.11 20.00
CA TYR A 162 4.39 6.79 20.25
C TYR A 162 5.03 7.63 21.35
N GLY A 163 4.36 8.70 21.83
CA GLY A 163 4.83 9.53 22.95
C GLY A 163 6.24 10.06 22.75
N SER A 164 7.11 9.79 23.73
CA SER A 164 8.54 10.19 23.70
C SER A 164 9.40 9.32 22.78
N ALA A 165 8.87 8.21 22.25
CA ALA A 165 9.58 7.36 21.31
C ALA A 165 9.27 7.70 19.84
N MET A 166 8.59 8.80 19.57
CA MET A 166 8.21 9.24 18.22
C MET A 166 9.41 9.45 17.27
N ASP A 167 10.58 9.78 17.80
CA ASP A 167 11.84 9.89 17.07
C ASP A 167 12.32 8.57 16.44
N ARG A 168 11.73 7.45 16.86
CA ARG A 168 12.01 6.13 16.30
C ARG A 168 11.22 5.82 15.03
N VAL A 169 10.16 6.55 14.75
CA VAL A 169 9.34 6.37 13.55
C VAL A 169 10.10 6.89 12.33
N ASP A 170 10.39 6.01 11.38
CA ASP A 170 11.16 6.32 10.16
C ASP A 170 10.26 6.69 8.97
N PHE A 171 9.06 6.13 8.90
CA PHE A 171 8.11 6.30 7.79
C PHE A 171 6.66 6.17 8.25
N VAL A 172 5.74 6.53 7.38
CA VAL A 172 4.31 6.22 7.50
C VAL A 172 3.86 5.46 6.26
N GLU A 173 3.34 4.25 6.43
CA GLU A 173 2.68 3.54 5.33
C GLU A 173 1.23 4.02 5.22
N LEU A 174 0.84 4.48 4.03
CA LEU A 174 -0.48 5.06 3.81
C LEU A 174 -1.59 3.99 3.80
N GLY A 175 -1.31 2.85 3.15
CA GLY A 175 -2.27 1.77 2.94
C GLY A 175 -3.34 2.11 1.91
N LEU A 176 -4.16 1.12 1.58
CA LEU A 176 -5.11 1.12 0.46
C LEU A 176 -6.27 2.12 0.58
N SER A 177 -6.37 2.86 1.68
CA SER A 177 -7.51 3.72 1.97
C SER A 177 -7.20 5.21 1.88
N ALA A 178 -5.93 5.58 1.72
CA ALA A 178 -5.47 6.97 1.67
C ALA A 178 -4.34 7.15 0.66
N ASP A 179 -4.13 8.38 0.25
CA ASP A 179 -3.05 8.81 -0.63
C ASP A 179 -2.32 10.02 0.00
N SER A 180 -1.34 10.57 -0.72
CA SER A 180 -0.61 11.73 -0.24
C SER A 180 -1.50 12.98 -0.09
N ASP A 181 -2.57 13.12 -0.89
CA ASP A 181 -3.49 14.25 -0.74
C ASP A 181 -4.31 14.17 0.55
N TYR A 182 -4.63 12.94 1.01
CA TYR A 182 -5.26 12.75 2.31
C TYR A 182 -4.27 13.02 3.44
N ALA A 183 -3.11 12.39 3.38
CA ALA A 183 -2.13 12.41 4.45
C ALA A 183 -1.47 13.79 4.64
N ASP A 184 -1.17 14.51 3.56
CA ASP A 184 -0.51 15.83 3.62
C ASP A 184 -1.46 16.99 4.02
N ARG A 185 -2.70 16.66 4.46
CA ARG A 185 -3.56 17.58 5.24
C ARG A 185 -3.25 17.58 6.73
N ILE A 186 -2.47 16.62 7.20
CA ILE A 186 -2.04 16.45 8.59
C ILE A 186 -0.59 16.87 8.66
N SER A 187 -0.30 18.08 9.20
CA SER A 187 1.04 18.66 9.16
C SER A 187 2.09 17.85 9.93
N GLU A 188 1.69 17.10 10.96
CA GLU A 188 2.55 16.16 11.68
C GLU A 188 3.22 15.15 10.73
N LEU A 189 2.54 14.75 9.65
CA LEU A 189 3.04 13.75 8.70
C LEU A 189 4.05 14.30 7.70
N HIS A 190 4.24 15.62 7.64
CA HIS A 190 5.22 16.23 6.75
C HIS A 190 6.66 15.85 7.07
N GLU A 191 6.93 15.44 8.31
CA GLU A 191 8.26 15.00 8.75
C GLU A 191 8.62 13.59 8.30
N TYR A 192 7.66 12.81 7.73
CA TYR A 192 7.87 11.41 7.40
C TYR A 192 7.89 11.14 5.90
N THR A 193 8.66 10.14 5.51
CA THR A 193 8.56 9.51 4.18
C THR A 193 7.29 8.66 4.12
N PHE A 194 6.53 8.76 3.03
CA PHE A 194 5.38 7.88 2.81
C PHE A 194 5.79 6.63 2.05
N LEU A 195 5.34 5.49 2.53
CA LEU A 195 5.39 4.22 1.81
C LEU A 195 3.99 3.84 1.33
N THR A 196 3.95 3.28 0.14
CA THR A 196 2.78 2.63 -0.45
C THR A 196 3.12 1.16 -0.67
N CYS A 197 2.42 0.26 0.01
CA CYS A 197 2.66 -1.18 -0.05
C CYS A 197 1.34 -1.92 -0.20
N SER A 198 1.41 -3.14 -0.70
CA SER A 198 0.20 -3.84 -1.12
C SER A 198 -0.57 -4.52 0.01
N ASP A 199 0.06 -4.79 1.14
CA ASP A 199 -0.48 -5.67 2.19
C ASP A 199 -1.01 -6.98 1.57
N ALA A 200 -0.15 -7.62 0.75
CA ALA A 200 -0.57 -8.74 -0.08
C ALA A 200 -0.71 -10.03 0.72
N HIS A 201 -1.89 -10.65 0.62
CA HIS A 201 -2.23 -11.97 1.15
C HIS A 201 -2.30 -13.04 0.04
N SER A 202 -1.86 -12.70 -1.18
CA SER A 202 -1.89 -13.58 -2.34
C SER A 202 -0.79 -13.18 -3.34
N PRO A 203 -0.07 -14.13 -3.97
CA PRO A 203 1.07 -13.85 -4.84
C PRO A 203 0.68 -13.42 -6.26
N TYR A 204 -0.61 -13.22 -6.53
CA TYR A 204 -1.06 -12.80 -7.85
C TYR A 204 -0.85 -11.30 -8.07
N PRO A 205 -0.44 -10.85 -9.27
CA PRO A 205 -0.13 -9.44 -9.57
C PRO A 205 -1.24 -8.43 -9.30
N HIS A 206 -2.51 -8.86 -9.26
CA HIS A 206 -3.65 -8.01 -8.89
C HIS A 206 -3.78 -7.80 -7.36
N ARG A 207 -2.89 -8.43 -6.56
CA ARG A 207 -2.79 -8.26 -5.10
C ARG A 207 -1.40 -7.81 -4.72
N LEU A 208 -0.37 -8.60 -5.08
CA LEU A 208 1.04 -8.25 -4.90
C LEU A 208 1.38 -7.04 -5.77
N GLY A 209 1.98 -6.02 -5.18
CA GLY A 209 2.33 -4.79 -5.85
C GLY A 209 1.16 -3.99 -6.41
N ARG A 210 -0.07 -4.15 -5.86
CA ARG A 210 -1.19 -3.27 -6.21
C ARG A 210 -0.99 -1.84 -5.73
N GLU A 211 -0.15 -1.67 -4.73
CA GLU A 211 0.54 -0.46 -4.32
C GLU A 211 2.02 -0.77 -4.18
N PHE A 212 2.88 0.17 -4.52
CA PHE A 212 4.33 0.03 -4.43
C PHE A 212 5.03 1.38 -4.39
N VAL A 213 6.31 1.38 -4.01
CA VAL A 213 7.18 2.55 -3.99
C VAL A 213 8.26 2.38 -5.04
N ARG A 214 8.56 3.41 -5.83
CA ARG A 214 9.76 3.47 -6.65
C ARG A 214 10.85 4.22 -5.93
N PHE A 215 11.94 3.53 -5.66
CA PHE A 215 13.17 4.11 -5.14
C PHE A 215 14.17 4.40 -6.27
N GLU A 216 15.00 5.42 -6.12
CA GLU A 216 16.25 5.60 -6.83
C GLU A 216 17.38 5.35 -5.83
N LEU A 217 18.17 4.28 -6.02
CA LEU A 217 19.22 3.83 -5.11
C LEU A 217 20.57 3.81 -5.83
N GLU A 218 21.64 4.21 -5.15
CA GLU A 218 23.01 4.10 -5.68
C GLU A 218 23.45 2.63 -5.79
N GLU A 219 22.99 1.81 -4.86
CA GLU A 219 23.11 0.35 -4.85
C GLU A 219 21.91 -0.28 -4.12
N PRO A 220 21.49 -1.51 -4.44
CA PRO A 220 20.38 -2.18 -3.79
C PRO A 220 20.82 -2.85 -2.47
N SER A 221 21.20 -2.04 -1.47
CA SER A 221 21.56 -2.51 -0.12
C SER A 221 20.55 -2.04 0.92
N TYR A 222 20.49 -2.74 2.06
CA TYR A 222 19.65 -2.31 3.18
C TYR A 222 20.01 -0.90 3.68
N ASP A 223 21.31 -0.59 3.76
CA ASP A 223 21.76 0.73 4.25
C ASP A 223 21.35 1.86 3.32
N VAL A 224 21.40 1.65 2.00
CA VAL A 224 20.96 2.64 1.02
C VAL A 224 19.42 2.75 1.01
N LEU A 225 18.69 1.65 1.15
CA LEU A 225 17.23 1.67 1.34
C LEU A 225 16.85 2.44 2.62
N LYS A 226 17.54 2.19 3.73
CA LYS A 226 17.38 2.91 4.99
C LYS A 226 17.69 4.41 4.83
N ALA A 227 18.77 4.74 4.11
CA ALA A 227 19.10 6.11 3.80
C ALA A 227 18.01 6.80 2.97
N ALA A 228 17.48 6.14 1.95
CA ALA A 228 16.38 6.65 1.11
C ALA A 228 15.13 6.95 1.92
N ILE A 229 14.70 6.02 2.80
CA ILE A 229 13.53 6.19 3.67
C ILE A 229 13.75 7.32 4.68
N ARG A 230 14.95 7.42 5.26
CA ARG A 230 15.34 8.49 6.19
C ARG A 230 15.73 9.81 5.51
N ARG A 231 15.63 9.89 4.18
CA ARG A 231 16.01 11.06 3.37
C ARG A 231 17.47 11.49 3.59
N LYS A 232 18.36 10.51 3.64
CA LYS A 232 19.81 10.69 3.70
C LYS A 232 20.43 10.47 2.32
N PRO A 233 21.65 10.94 2.05
CA PRO A 233 22.37 10.66 0.81
C PRO A 233 22.50 9.14 0.52
N GLY A 234 22.51 8.77 -0.75
CA GLY A 234 22.63 7.39 -1.25
C GLY A 234 21.37 6.87 -1.95
N GLY A 235 20.19 7.40 -1.60
CA GLY A 235 18.95 7.03 -2.25
C GLY A 235 17.80 7.97 -1.91
N ARG A 236 16.68 7.80 -2.64
CA ARG A 236 15.44 8.55 -2.39
C ARG A 236 14.21 7.82 -2.90
N VAL A 237 13.05 8.15 -2.36
CA VAL A 237 11.76 7.78 -2.96
C VAL A 237 11.47 8.75 -4.11
N VAL A 238 11.17 8.23 -5.30
CA VAL A 238 10.91 9.04 -6.50
C VAL A 238 9.46 8.97 -6.97
N LEU A 239 8.71 7.94 -6.56
CA LEU A 239 7.29 7.80 -6.90
C LEU A 239 6.59 6.93 -5.85
N ASN A 240 5.42 7.37 -5.39
CA ASN A 240 4.46 6.51 -4.72
C ASN A 240 3.38 6.08 -5.72
N VAL A 241 3.06 4.80 -5.76
CA VAL A 241 1.99 4.26 -6.61
C VAL A 241 0.97 3.57 -5.72
N GLY A 242 -0.28 3.98 -5.83
CA GLY A 242 -1.33 3.39 -5.00
C GLY A 242 -2.72 3.46 -5.62
N LEU A 243 -3.65 2.84 -4.94
CA LEU A 243 -5.04 2.80 -5.34
C LEU A 243 -5.70 4.18 -5.17
N ILE A 244 -6.84 4.33 -5.76
CA ILE A 244 -7.66 5.53 -5.64
C ILE A 244 -8.51 5.38 -4.37
N PRO A 245 -8.33 6.22 -3.33
CA PRO A 245 -9.01 6.05 -2.05
C PRO A 245 -10.53 5.99 -2.16
N GLU A 246 -11.11 6.72 -3.12
CA GLU A 246 -12.56 6.73 -3.34
C GLU A 246 -13.12 5.41 -3.87
N LEU A 247 -12.30 4.53 -4.45
CA LEU A 247 -12.73 3.18 -4.80
C LEU A 247 -12.87 2.28 -3.56
N GLY A 248 -12.29 2.67 -2.43
CA GLY A 248 -12.38 1.94 -1.17
C GLY A 248 -13.80 1.85 -0.61
N LYS A 249 -14.20 0.66 -0.15
CA LYS A 249 -15.56 0.40 0.37
C LYS A 249 -15.93 1.12 1.67
N TYR A 250 -14.97 1.80 2.28
CA TYR A 250 -15.15 2.59 3.51
C TYR A 250 -14.67 4.03 3.34
N ASN A 251 -14.56 4.53 2.11
CA ASN A 251 -14.09 5.90 1.86
C ASN A 251 -15.04 6.95 2.43
N ARG A 252 -16.34 6.85 2.13
CA ARG A 252 -17.37 7.78 2.62
C ARG A 252 -18.10 7.27 3.84
N THR A 253 -18.49 8.18 4.70
CA THR A 253 -19.44 7.92 5.78
C THR A 253 -20.78 7.48 5.19
N ALA A 254 -21.22 6.27 5.53
CA ALA A 254 -22.41 5.68 4.92
C ALA A 254 -23.08 4.64 5.83
N CYS A 255 -24.36 4.39 5.57
CA CYS A 255 -25.11 3.34 6.23
C CYS A 255 -24.59 1.95 5.82
N ALA A 256 -24.29 1.10 6.80
CA ALA A 256 -23.82 -0.27 6.54
C ALA A 256 -24.92 -1.16 5.91
N ARG A 257 -26.22 -0.81 6.03
CA ARG A 257 -27.34 -1.58 5.51
C ARG A 257 -27.78 -1.12 4.12
N CYS A 258 -28.23 0.14 3.97
CA CYS A 258 -28.77 0.66 2.71
C CYS A 258 -27.77 1.41 1.84
N LYS A 259 -26.50 1.59 2.32
CA LYS A 259 -25.39 2.24 1.61
C LYS A 259 -25.58 3.74 1.34
N ARG A 260 -26.65 4.37 1.82
CA ARG A 260 -26.81 5.83 1.73
C ARG A 260 -25.60 6.51 2.37
N GLN A 261 -25.01 7.46 1.67
CA GLN A 261 -23.89 8.27 2.12
C GLN A 261 -24.41 9.51 2.87
N PHE A 262 -23.62 9.97 3.83
CA PHE A 262 -23.92 11.11 4.69
C PHE A 262 -22.67 12.01 4.78
N GLU A 263 -22.86 13.30 4.95
CA GLU A 263 -21.77 14.16 5.44
C GLU A 263 -21.61 13.93 6.95
N LEU A 264 -20.41 14.23 7.49
CA LEU A 264 -20.06 13.90 8.88
C LEU A 264 -21.04 14.50 9.88
N GLU A 265 -21.31 15.81 9.76
CA GLU A 265 -22.21 16.53 10.66
C GLU A 265 -23.68 16.03 10.58
N GLU A 266 -24.09 15.51 9.43
CA GLU A 266 -25.40 14.87 9.29
C GLU A 266 -25.43 13.55 10.05
N ALA A 267 -24.39 12.73 9.91
CA ALA A 267 -24.27 11.45 10.61
C ALA A 267 -24.26 11.64 12.15
N GLU A 268 -23.56 12.65 12.64
CA GLU A 268 -23.51 13.01 14.06
C GLU A 268 -24.87 13.46 14.59
N ARG A 269 -25.57 14.35 13.89
CA ARG A 269 -26.94 14.80 14.25
C ARG A 269 -27.93 13.64 14.30
N LEU A 270 -27.73 12.62 13.47
CA LEU A 270 -28.53 11.40 13.43
C LEU A 270 -28.08 10.35 14.47
N ASN A 271 -27.14 10.69 15.36
CA ASN A 271 -26.56 9.75 16.33
C ASN A 271 -26.13 8.44 15.67
N TRP A 272 -25.53 8.51 14.49
CA TRP A 272 -25.04 7.38 13.71
C TRP A 272 -26.11 6.34 13.33
N ARG A 273 -27.39 6.77 13.22
CA ARG A 273 -28.52 5.94 12.83
C ARG A 273 -29.15 6.45 11.54
N CYS A 274 -29.23 5.56 10.56
CA CYS A 274 -29.82 5.88 9.25
C CYS A 274 -31.32 6.14 9.37
N PRO A 275 -31.85 7.31 8.93
CA PRO A 275 -33.27 7.64 9.02
C PRO A 275 -34.13 6.78 8.07
N GLU A 276 -33.56 6.22 7.00
CA GLU A 276 -34.31 5.42 6.02
C GLU A 276 -34.52 3.97 6.47
N CYS A 277 -33.52 3.35 7.07
CA CYS A 277 -33.58 1.92 7.36
C CYS A 277 -33.24 1.54 8.81
N GLY A 278 -32.92 2.51 9.67
CA GLY A 278 -32.48 2.29 11.05
C GLY A 278 -31.12 1.60 11.20
N GLY A 279 -30.38 1.40 10.10
CA GLY A 279 -29.06 0.78 10.12
C GLY A 279 -28.00 1.69 10.73
N THR A 280 -26.87 1.12 11.16
CA THR A 280 -25.74 1.89 11.68
C THR A 280 -25.03 2.62 10.54
N ILE A 281 -24.79 3.92 10.71
CA ILE A 281 -23.90 4.71 9.86
C ILE A 281 -22.48 4.46 10.34
N LYS A 282 -21.56 4.16 9.40
CA LYS A 282 -20.12 3.95 9.64
C LYS A 282 -19.36 5.16 9.12
N LYS A 283 -18.48 5.71 9.96
CA LYS A 283 -17.57 6.79 9.56
C LYS A 283 -16.65 6.32 8.44
N GLY A 284 -16.48 7.17 7.42
CA GLY A 284 -15.59 6.93 6.31
C GLY A 284 -14.16 7.40 6.59
N VAL A 285 -13.20 6.81 5.89
CA VAL A 285 -11.77 7.19 6.01
C VAL A 285 -11.56 8.66 5.63
N ARG A 286 -12.21 9.15 4.55
CA ARG A 286 -12.14 10.57 4.17
C ARG A 286 -12.53 11.48 5.33
N ASP A 287 -13.63 11.18 5.99
CA ASP A 287 -14.16 12.04 7.05
C ASP A 287 -13.26 11.96 8.30
N ARG A 288 -12.69 10.77 8.58
CA ARG A 288 -11.66 10.64 9.62
C ARG A 288 -10.41 11.46 9.32
N VAL A 289 -9.93 11.46 8.08
CA VAL A 289 -8.82 12.32 7.67
C VAL A 289 -9.16 13.80 7.85
N LEU A 290 -10.38 14.22 7.52
CA LEU A 290 -10.81 15.61 7.70
C LEU A 290 -10.89 16.03 9.19
N GLU A 291 -11.23 15.11 10.09
CA GLU A 291 -11.17 15.36 11.54
C GLU A 291 -9.74 15.56 12.05
N LEU A 292 -8.78 14.81 11.51
CA LEU A 292 -7.37 14.88 11.89
C LEU A 292 -6.63 16.04 11.22
N ALA A 293 -7.16 16.53 10.10
CA ALA A 293 -6.52 17.56 9.29
C ALA A 293 -6.46 18.91 9.99
N ASP A 294 -5.27 19.46 10.11
CA ASP A 294 -5.01 20.84 10.53
C ASP A 294 -4.82 21.79 9.33
N LEU A 295 -4.83 21.25 8.09
CA LEU A 295 -4.74 22.00 6.85
C LEU A 295 -6.00 21.80 6.01
N GLU A 296 -6.57 22.93 5.52
CA GLU A 296 -7.75 22.91 4.66
C GLU A 296 -7.51 22.17 3.32
N LYS A 297 -6.29 22.28 2.79
CA LYS A 297 -5.84 21.63 1.54
C LYS A 297 -4.54 20.91 1.78
N PRO A 298 -4.26 19.83 1.01
CA PRO A 298 -2.97 19.15 1.11
C PRO A 298 -1.82 20.12 0.80
N LYS A 299 -0.77 20.06 1.61
CA LYS A 299 0.46 20.82 1.41
C LYS A 299 1.63 19.85 1.36
N HIS A 300 2.02 19.48 0.13
CA HIS A 300 3.12 18.57 -0.06
C HIS A 300 4.47 19.23 0.28
N PRO A 301 5.25 18.69 1.21
CA PRO A 301 6.61 19.16 1.46
C PRO A 301 7.53 18.86 0.25
N ASN A 302 8.61 19.60 0.09
CA ASN A 302 9.50 19.50 -1.09
C ASN A 302 10.08 18.09 -1.33
N HIS A 303 10.20 17.28 -0.30
CA HIS A 303 10.71 15.92 -0.40
C HIS A 303 9.62 14.89 -0.72
N ARG A 304 8.33 15.29 -0.73
CA ARG A 304 7.24 14.38 -1.06
C ARG A 304 7.32 14.02 -2.55
N PRO A 305 7.49 12.74 -2.89
CA PRO A 305 7.48 12.33 -4.29
C PRO A 305 6.09 12.49 -4.90
N PRO A 306 5.99 12.52 -6.22
CA PRO A 306 4.73 12.37 -6.92
C PRO A 306 3.95 11.14 -6.46
N TYR A 307 2.62 11.18 -6.58
CA TYR A 307 1.74 10.05 -6.30
C TYR A 307 0.92 9.69 -7.55
N LEU A 308 1.11 8.47 -8.06
CA LEU A 308 0.34 7.94 -9.18
C LEU A 308 -0.83 7.09 -8.67
N ARG A 309 -2.06 7.51 -9.01
CA ARG A 309 -3.29 6.77 -8.69
C ARG A 309 -3.64 5.84 -9.82
N ILE A 310 -3.51 4.53 -9.58
CA ILE A 310 -3.80 3.51 -10.59
C ILE A 310 -4.39 2.26 -9.94
N ILE A 311 -5.06 1.41 -10.72
CA ILE A 311 -5.55 0.11 -10.27
C ILE A 311 -4.82 -1.02 -11.01
N PRO A 312 -4.82 -2.26 -10.49
CA PRO A 312 -4.18 -3.38 -11.15
C PRO A 312 -4.63 -3.57 -12.60
N LEU A 313 -3.72 -3.90 -13.49
CA LEU A 313 -4.00 -4.08 -14.93
C LEU A 313 -5.15 -5.05 -15.20
N ALA A 314 -5.27 -6.13 -14.40
CA ALA A 314 -6.39 -7.07 -14.55
C ALA A 314 -7.76 -6.42 -14.28
N GLU A 315 -7.83 -5.42 -13.40
CA GLU A 315 -9.06 -4.65 -13.12
C GLU A 315 -9.36 -3.69 -14.27
N ILE A 316 -8.34 -3.02 -14.81
CA ILE A 316 -8.47 -2.17 -16.01
C ILE A 316 -9.00 -2.99 -17.18
N ILE A 317 -8.40 -4.16 -17.46
CA ILE A 317 -8.81 -5.06 -18.54
C ILE A 317 -10.25 -5.55 -18.33
N ALA A 318 -10.60 -5.98 -17.11
CA ALA A 318 -11.95 -6.44 -16.83
C ALA A 318 -12.98 -5.33 -17.10
N LYS A 319 -12.70 -4.12 -16.64
CA LYS A 319 -13.55 -2.95 -16.84
C LYS A 319 -13.67 -2.57 -18.32
N ALA A 320 -12.56 -2.48 -19.05
CA ALA A 320 -12.52 -2.16 -20.46
C ALA A 320 -13.28 -3.20 -21.32
N LEU A 321 -13.28 -4.46 -20.91
CA LEU A 321 -14.01 -5.54 -21.59
C LEU A 321 -15.46 -5.72 -21.11
N GLY A 322 -15.94 -4.91 -20.15
CA GLY A 322 -17.29 -5.06 -19.58
C GLY A 322 -17.49 -6.35 -18.78
N LEU A 323 -16.43 -6.90 -18.18
CA LEU A 323 -16.45 -8.15 -17.43
C LEU A 323 -16.55 -7.92 -15.92
N SER A 324 -17.34 -8.70 -15.23
CA SER A 324 -17.55 -8.58 -13.78
C SER A 324 -16.45 -9.18 -12.92
N THR A 325 -15.55 -9.99 -13.50
CA THR A 325 -14.49 -10.68 -12.75
C THR A 325 -13.14 -10.59 -13.42
N ILE A 326 -12.13 -10.23 -12.64
CA ILE A 326 -10.72 -10.19 -13.05
C ILE A 326 -10.13 -11.58 -13.35
N THR A 327 -10.76 -12.65 -12.87
CA THR A 327 -10.31 -14.03 -13.10
C THR A 327 -10.84 -14.66 -14.39
N ALA A 328 -11.63 -13.92 -15.16
CA ALA A 328 -12.16 -14.39 -16.45
C ALA A 328 -11.04 -14.81 -17.41
N LYS A 329 -11.26 -15.88 -18.17
CA LYS A 329 -10.25 -16.38 -19.15
C LYS A 329 -9.80 -15.30 -20.12
N LYS A 330 -10.72 -14.42 -20.56
CA LYS A 330 -10.43 -13.34 -21.50
C LYS A 330 -9.54 -12.26 -20.86
N VAL A 331 -9.80 -11.88 -19.59
CA VAL A 331 -8.94 -10.96 -18.84
C VAL A 331 -7.53 -11.51 -18.75
N ARG A 332 -7.40 -12.76 -18.35
CA ARG A 332 -6.11 -13.43 -18.22
C ARG A 332 -5.35 -13.55 -19.55
N ALA A 333 -6.08 -13.79 -20.66
CA ALA A 333 -5.48 -13.86 -21.98
C ALA A 333 -4.89 -12.51 -22.42
N VAL A 334 -5.66 -11.42 -22.27
CA VAL A 334 -5.20 -10.05 -22.60
C VAL A 334 -4.05 -9.64 -21.68
N TRP A 335 -4.18 -9.88 -20.37
CA TRP A 335 -3.11 -9.60 -19.39
C TRP A 335 -1.80 -10.32 -19.77
N ASN A 336 -1.87 -11.63 -20.06
CA ASN A 336 -0.69 -12.40 -20.46
C ASN A 336 -0.09 -11.91 -21.80
N SER A 337 -0.92 -11.43 -22.73
CA SER A 337 -0.46 -10.88 -24.01
C SER A 337 0.34 -9.60 -23.80
N LEU A 338 -0.20 -8.67 -23.01
CA LEU A 338 0.44 -7.40 -22.67
C LEU A 338 1.75 -7.60 -21.91
N VAL A 339 1.73 -8.32 -20.81
CA VAL A 339 2.93 -8.57 -19.98
C VAL A 339 4.01 -9.32 -20.75
N ARG A 340 3.63 -10.29 -21.58
CA ARG A 340 4.61 -11.02 -22.41
C ARG A 340 5.25 -10.15 -23.49
N ARG A 341 4.50 -9.18 -24.04
CA ARG A 341 5.00 -8.27 -25.08
C ARG A 341 5.88 -7.17 -24.51
N PHE A 342 5.51 -6.63 -23.33
CA PHE A 342 6.11 -5.41 -22.79
C PHE A 342 6.98 -5.63 -21.54
N GLY A 343 7.09 -6.87 -21.05
CA GLY A 343 7.98 -7.22 -19.94
C GLY A 343 7.23 -7.50 -18.64
N SER A 344 6.63 -6.50 -18.04
CA SER A 344 5.94 -6.60 -16.76
C SER A 344 4.58 -5.87 -16.74
N GLU A 345 3.83 -6.04 -15.67
CA GLU A 345 2.60 -5.27 -15.47
C GLU A 345 2.90 -3.78 -15.24
N ILE A 346 3.97 -3.45 -14.49
CA ILE A 346 4.39 -2.06 -14.24
C ILE A 346 4.81 -1.40 -15.54
N ASP A 347 5.56 -2.08 -16.41
CA ASP A 347 5.90 -1.56 -17.74
C ASP A 347 4.64 -1.19 -18.54
N VAL A 348 3.64 -2.08 -18.54
CA VAL A 348 2.36 -1.79 -19.22
C VAL A 348 1.63 -0.61 -18.56
N LEU A 349 1.60 -0.54 -17.23
CA LEU A 349 0.86 0.49 -16.51
C LEU A 349 1.50 1.88 -16.61
N ILE A 350 2.85 1.95 -16.67
CA ILE A 350 3.60 3.20 -16.49
C ILE A 350 4.43 3.56 -17.73
N GLU A 351 5.19 2.60 -18.30
CA GLU A 351 6.27 2.90 -19.21
C GLU A 351 5.86 2.80 -20.69
N THR A 352 5.00 1.83 -21.04
CA THR A 352 4.65 1.53 -22.42
C THR A 352 3.80 2.63 -23.04
N PRO A 353 4.11 3.14 -24.26
CA PRO A 353 3.26 4.06 -25.00
C PRO A 353 1.84 3.52 -25.21
N ILE A 354 0.84 4.37 -25.08
CA ILE A 354 -0.59 3.99 -25.20
C ILE A 354 -0.88 3.40 -26.58
N GLU A 355 -0.24 3.92 -27.63
CA GLU A 355 -0.39 3.47 -29.01
C GLU A 355 0.04 2.01 -29.19
N GLU A 356 1.10 1.57 -28.51
CA GLU A 356 1.57 0.18 -28.55
C GLU A 356 0.62 -0.76 -27.79
N ILE A 357 0.02 -0.28 -26.69
CA ILE A 357 -0.99 -1.03 -25.94
C ILE A 357 -2.26 -1.20 -26.80
N ALA A 358 -2.64 -0.17 -27.58
CA ALA A 358 -3.79 -0.19 -28.46
C ALA A 358 -3.68 -1.27 -29.54
N GLU A 359 -2.48 -1.61 -30.00
CA GLU A 359 -2.26 -2.73 -30.92
C GLU A 359 -2.66 -4.10 -30.34
N VAL A 360 -2.72 -4.21 -29.00
CA VAL A 360 -3.18 -5.45 -28.32
C VAL A 360 -4.67 -5.39 -28.01
N ASP A 361 -5.16 -4.28 -27.42
CA ASP A 361 -6.59 -4.02 -27.21
C ASP A 361 -6.83 -2.51 -27.01
N GLU A 362 -7.51 -1.90 -27.98
CA GLU A 362 -7.79 -0.46 -28.03
C GLU A 362 -8.58 0.04 -26.79
N ARG A 363 -9.57 -0.73 -26.32
CA ARG A 363 -10.39 -0.35 -25.14
C ARG A 363 -9.58 -0.33 -23.85
N VAL A 364 -8.60 -1.24 -23.73
CA VAL A 364 -7.67 -1.27 -22.58
C VAL A 364 -6.76 -0.05 -22.64
N ALA A 365 -6.26 0.29 -23.82
CA ALA A 365 -5.41 1.47 -24.02
C ALA A 365 -6.14 2.78 -23.69
N GLU A 366 -7.38 2.95 -24.14
CA GLU A 366 -8.21 4.13 -23.84
C GLU A 366 -8.46 4.30 -22.34
N LEU A 367 -8.85 3.22 -21.66
CA LEU A 367 -9.10 3.28 -20.22
C LEU A 367 -7.80 3.52 -19.43
N LEU A 368 -6.70 2.87 -19.81
CA LEU A 368 -5.40 3.10 -19.18
C LEU A 368 -4.91 4.54 -19.38
N LYS A 369 -5.12 5.12 -20.59
CA LYS A 369 -4.85 6.54 -20.85
C LYS A 369 -5.59 7.43 -19.86
N SER A 370 -6.89 7.20 -19.64
CA SER A 370 -7.68 7.96 -18.67
C SER A 370 -7.13 7.88 -17.24
N PHE A 371 -6.59 6.72 -16.83
CA PHE A 371 -5.91 6.59 -15.54
C PHE A 371 -4.61 7.41 -15.49
N ARG A 372 -3.77 7.32 -16.53
CA ARG A 372 -2.50 8.06 -16.59
C ARG A 372 -2.72 9.58 -16.61
N GLU A 373 -3.79 10.04 -17.26
CA GLU A 373 -4.18 11.45 -17.34
C GLU A 373 -4.97 11.93 -16.12
N GLY A 374 -5.36 11.03 -15.20
CA GLY A 374 -6.17 11.38 -14.03
C GLY A 374 -7.58 11.83 -14.35
N THR A 375 -8.11 11.45 -15.51
CA THR A 375 -9.46 11.87 -16.01
C THR A 375 -10.57 10.87 -15.69
N VAL A 376 -10.26 9.82 -14.93
CA VAL A 376 -11.22 8.78 -14.54
C VAL A 376 -12.29 9.34 -13.59
N ASN A 377 -13.56 9.20 -13.96
CA ASN A 377 -14.68 9.58 -13.11
C ASN A 377 -15.00 8.46 -12.12
N ILE A 378 -15.15 8.80 -10.83
CA ILE A 378 -15.37 7.82 -9.77
C ILE A 378 -16.56 8.21 -8.91
N ARG A 379 -17.48 7.26 -8.73
CA ARG A 379 -18.46 7.30 -7.64
C ARG A 379 -17.84 6.70 -6.39
N PRO A 380 -17.66 7.48 -5.30
CA PRO A 380 -17.01 6.98 -4.10
C PRO A 380 -17.78 5.84 -3.43
N GLY A 381 -17.03 4.88 -2.86
CA GLY A 381 -17.58 3.81 -2.03
C GLY A 381 -17.87 4.24 -0.60
N GLY A 382 -18.65 3.42 0.11
CA GLY A 382 -19.00 3.67 1.50
C GLY A 382 -19.90 2.58 2.08
N GLY A 383 -19.95 2.47 3.40
CA GLY A 383 -20.82 1.51 4.10
C GLY A 383 -20.56 0.04 3.78
N GLY A 384 -19.41 -0.30 3.22
CA GLY A 384 -19.03 -1.65 2.81
C GLY A 384 -19.27 -1.95 1.32
N GLU A 385 -19.67 -0.96 0.51
CA GLU A 385 -19.75 -1.06 -0.94
C GLU A 385 -18.55 -0.34 -1.60
N TYR A 386 -17.90 -1.01 -2.55
CA TYR A 386 -16.79 -0.41 -3.31
C TYR A 386 -17.26 0.74 -4.19
N GLY A 387 -16.41 1.75 -4.35
CA GLY A 387 -16.59 2.78 -5.37
C GLY A 387 -16.59 2.19 -6.77
N LYS A 388 -17.09 2.97 -7.72
CA LYS A 388 -17.23 2.54 -9.12
C LYS A 388 -16.61 3.58 -10.05
N ILE A 389 -15.89 3.10 -11.05
CA ILE A 389 -15.53 3.91 -12.20
C ILE A 389 -16.80 4.07 -13.04
N ILE A 390 -17.18 5.31 -13.31
CA ILE A 390 -18.39 5.67 -14.06
C ILE A 390 -18.01 6.35 -15.37
N THR A 391 -18.92 6.26 -16.36
CA THR A 391 -18.77 6.97 -17.65
C THR A 391 -19.07 8.46 -17.48
N GLU A 392 -18.68 9.28 -18.48
CA GLU A 392 -19.04 10.71 -18.50
C GLU A 392 -20.55 10.90 -18.47
N GLU A 393 -21.32 10.12 -19.23
CA GLU A 393 -22.79 10.16 -19.25
C GLU A 393 -23.41 9.82 -17.88
N GLU A 394 -22.82 8.88 -17.14
CA GLU A 394 -23.24 8.54 -15.77
C GLU A 394 -22.89 9.66 -14.79
N SER A 395 -21.74 10.32 -15.00
CA SER A 395 -21.29 11.45 -14.18
C SER A 395 -22.18 12.69 -14.33
N GLU A 396 -22.63 12.99 -15.55
CA GLU A 396 -23.50 14.13 -15.83
C GLU A 396 -24.92 13.98 -15.26
N ARG A 397 -25.39 12.75 -15.07
CA ARG A 397 -26.69 12.45 -14.46
C ARG A 397 -26.71 12.57 -12.94
N GLU A 398 -25.54 12.61 -12.32
CA GLU A 398 -25.38 12.85 -10.89
C GLU A 398 -24.96 14.30 -10.68
N GLU A 399 -25.68 15.09 -9.85
CA GLU A 399 -25.40 16.50 -9.56
C GLU A 399 -23.91 16.76 -9.29
N PRO A 400 -23.35 17.94 -9.64
CA PRO A 400 -21.92 18.23 -9.61
C PRO A 400 -21.39 18.16 -8.19
N ARG A 401 -20.83 17.02 -7.82
CA ARG A 401 -20.03 16.86 -6.61
C ARG A 401 -18.62 17.33 -6.92
N SER A 402 -18.10 18.23 -6.11
CA SER A 402 -16.81 18.91 -6.18
C SER A 402 -15.77 18.26 -7.11
N ARG A 403 -15.36 18.98 -8.16
CA ARG A 403 -14.25 18.58 -9.03
C ARG A 403 -13.03 18.26 -8.17
N LYS A 404 -12.48 17.06 -8.32
CA LYS A 404 -11.23 16.65 -7.69
C LYS A 404 -10.08 17.54 -8.14
N PRO A 405 -9.03 17.69 -7.33
CA PRO A 405 -7.76 18.22 -7.82
C PRO A 405 -7.29 17.33 -8.98
N VAL A 406 -6.92 17.96 -10.08
CA VAL A 406 -6.40 17.27 -11.26
C VAL A 406 -5.08 16.60 -10.86
N GLN A 407 -5.01 15.29 -10.99
CA GLN A 407 -3.76 14.55 -10.85
C GLN A 407 -2.80 15.06 -11.93
N ARG A 408 -1.51 15.24 -11.61
CA ARG A 408 -0.50 15.47 -12.65
C ARG A 408 -0.49 14.29 -13.61
N THR A 409 -0.24 14.56 -14.89
CA THR A 409 -0.11 13.51 -15.88
C THR A 409 1.07 12.59 -15.55
N LEU A 410 1.04 11.37 -16.03
CA LEU A 410 2.15 10.44 -15.82
C LEU A 410 3.47 11.01 -16.35
N ASP A 411 3.45 11.67 -17.52
CA ASP A 411 4.65 12.25 -18.11
C ASP A 411 5.23 13.39 -17.26
N GLU A 412 4.38 14.22 -16.64
CA GLU A 412 4.80 15.24 -15.67
C GLU A 412 5.38 14.61 -14.38
N LEU A 413 4.86 13.43 -13.98
CA LEU A 413 5.31 12.74 -12.76
C LEU A 413 6.68 12.07 -12.93
N ILE A 414 6.96 11.51 -14.10
CA ILE A 414 8.20 10.76 -14.40
C ILE A 414 9.25 11.58 -15.17
N GLY A 415 9.00 12.90 -15.36
CA GLY A 415 9.96 13.81 -15.97
C GLY A 415 10.20 13.58 -17.47
N ARG A 416 9.24 12.99 -18.18
CA ARG A 416 9.21 12.88 -19.64
C ARG A 416 8.43 14.07 -20.19
N GLY A 417 9.12 15.19 -20.39
CA GLY A 417 8.56 16.41 -20.97
C GLY A 417 9.48 16.97 -22.05
#